data_49028c2b333821251f11d789a560dfd2
#
_entry.id   49028c2b333821251f11d789a560dfd2
#
_cell.length_a   1.000
_cell.length_b   1.000
_cell.length_c   1.000
_cell.angle_alpha   90.00
_cell.angle_beta   90.00
_cell.angle_gamma   90.00
#
_symmetry.space_group_name_H-M   'P 1'
#
loop_
_entity.id
_entity.type
_entity.pdbx_description
1 polymer ?
#
loop_
_entity_poly.entity_id
_entity_poly.type
_entity_poly.pdbx_seq_one_letter_code
_entity_poly.pdbx_strand_id
1 'polypeptide(L)'
;MNMLEENSQMEQDLLAGRGMDVIFCLMDHLKSRQEIATKLGMPNYSVQLYLQRLIKAGLVKEEVSNIQNGQLERSYSLVSDEIEIMNRIYKNGMSEAEKMRKVELSAQHFANMTRNAIKNVNLNPQKPHKIKMYLMKAKKEDMESFQKEIDLLFKKYKAVEDLDATDTYSLFSVLAPYEMEE
;
A
#
# COMPACT_ATOMS: atom_id res chain seq x y z
N MET A 1 -30.57 -9.51 7.02
CA MET A 1 -29.11 -9.32 6.95
C MET A 1 -28.90 -8.03 6.17
N ASN A 2 -28.28 -7.04 6.81
CA ASN A 2 -28.29 -5.65 6.32
C ASN A 2 -27.16 -5.47 5.30
N MET A 3 -27.38 -4.83 4.15
CA MET A 3 -26.37 -4.58 3.12
C MET A 3 -25.10 -3.88 3.66
N LEU A 4 -25.22 -3.15 4.76
CA LEU A 4 -24.10 -2.50 5.45
C LEU A 4 -23.20 -3.52 6.20
N GLU A 5 -23.80 -4.58 6.75
CA GLU A 5 -23.05 -5.66 7.43
C GLU A 5 -22.31 -6.55 6.43
N GLU A 6 -22.92 -6.84 5.27
CA GLU A 6 -22.26 -7.60 4.19
C GLU A 6 -21.06 -6.85 3.59
N ASN A 7 -21.15 -5.54 3.42
CA ASN A 7 -20.03 -4.73 2.95
C ASN A 7 -18.89 -4.66 3.98
N SER A 8 -19.21 -4.54 5.26
CA SER A 8 -18.22 -4.53 6.34
C SER A 8 -17.47 -5.87 6.45
N GLN A 9 -18.20 -7.00 6.39
CA GLN A 9 -17.61 -8.33 6.43
C GLN A 9 -16.70 -8.57 5.21
N MET A 10 -17.13 -8.12 4.03
CA MET A 10 -16.38 -8.26 2.80
C MET A 10 -15.12 -7.39 2.79
N GLU A 11 -15.16 -6.18 3.34
CA GLU A 11 -13.98 -5.35 3.55
C GLU A 11 -12.99 -6.03 4.52
N GLN A 12 -13.47 -6.64 5.58
CA GLN A 12 -12.63 -7.36 6.55
C GLN A 12 -11.93 -8.56 5.91
N ASP A 13 -12.63 -9.37 5.12
CA ASP A 13 -12.05 -10.53 4.43
C ASP A 13 -11.02 -10.12 3.36
N LEU A 14 -11.26 -8.98 2.70
CA LEU A 14 -10.32 -8.43 1.72
C LEU A 14 -9.02 -7.95 2.36
N LEU A 15 -9.13 -7.32 3.54
CA LEU A 15 -8.00 -6.67 4.22
C LEU A 15 -7.20 -7.65 5.08
N ALA A 16 -7.79 -8.77 5.48
CA ALA A 16 -7.15 -9.79 6.31
C ALA A 16 -6.30 -10.81 5.52
N GLY A 17 -6.30 -10.74 4.18
CA GLY A 17 -5.65 -11.74 3.33
C GLY A 17 -4.90 -11.17 2.13
N ARG A 18 -4.85 -11.94 1.05
CA ARG A 18 -4.20 -11.59 -0.23
C ARG A 18 -4.76 -10.31 -0.90
N GLY A 19 -5.92 -9.81 -0.45
CA GLY A 19 -6.48 -8.54 -0.92
C GLY A 19 -5.57 -7.35 -0.64
N MET A 20 -4.90 -7.32 0.52
CA MET A 20 -3.90 -6.29 0.83
C MET A 20 -2.68 -6.38 -0.09
N ASP A 21 -2.21 -7.59 -0.40
CA ASP A 21 -1.09 -7.76 -1.33
C ASP A 21 -1.43 -7.17 -2.72
N VAL A 22 -2.69 -7.31 -3.17
CA VAL A 22 -3.17 -6.69 -4.42
C VAL A 22 -3.19 -5.17 -4.33
N ILE A 23 -3.66 -4.59 -3.21
CA ILE A 23 -3.64 -3.14 -2.98
C ILE A 23 -2.19 -2.62 -3.04
N PHE A 24 -1.25 -3.30 -2.40
CA PHE A 24 0.16 -2.91 -2.44
C PHE A 24 0.78 -3.02 -3.83
N CYS A 25 0.39 -4.01 -4.62
CA CYS A 25 0.80 -4.06 -6.03
C CYS A 25 0.30 -2.84 -6.82
N LEU A 26 -0.94 -2.37 -6.55
CA LEU A 26 -1.48 -1.18 -7.18
C LEU A 26 -0.80 0.10 -6.69
N MET A 27 -0.36 0.15 -5.43
CA MET A 27 0.51 1.22 -4.90
C MET A 27 1.88 1.24 -5.59
N ASP A 28 2.43 0.06 -5.91
CA ASP A 28 3.66 -0.12 -6.70
C ASP A 28 3.44 0.10 -8.22
N HIS A 29 2.31 0.72 -8.60
CA HIS A 29 1.95 1.07 -9.99
C HIS A 29 1.78 -0.13 -10.94
N LEU A 30 1.65 -1.36 -10.45
CA LEU A 30 1.24 -2.50 -11.28
C LEU A 30 -0.23 -2.32 -11.67
N LYS A 31 -0.49 -2.14 -12.97
CA LYS A 31 -1.82 -1.76 -13.46
C LYS A 31 -2.61 -2.93 -14.06
N SER A 32 -1.94 -3.98 -14.51
CA SER A 32 -2.60 -5.10 -15.14
C SER A 32 -2.75 -6.29 -14.19
N ARG A 33 -3.81 -7.07 -14.40
CA ARG A 33 -4.02 -8.33 -13.69
C ARG A 33 -2.84 -9.29 -13.82
N GLN A 34 -2.22 -9.33 -15.01
CA GLN A 34 -1.11 -10.22 -15.32
C GLN A 34 0.15 -9.86 -14.52
N GLU A 35 0.49 -8.57 -14.44
CA GLU A 35 1.61 -8.09 -13.64
C GLU A 35 1.44 -8.43 -12.15
N ILE A 36 0.24 -8.16 -11.61
CA ILE A 36 -0.10 -8.48 -10.22
C ILE A 36 0.00 -9.98 -9.97
N ALA A 37 -0.56 -10.81 -10.86
CA ALA A 37 -0.52 -12.26 -10.75
C ALA A 37 0.92 -12.79 -10.73
N THR A 38 1.76 -12.29 -11.63
CA THR A 38 3.18 -12.63 -11.70
C THR A 38 3.93 -12.20 -10.44
N LYS A 39 3.70 -10.98 -9.98
CA LYS A 39 4.35 -10.42 -8.77
C LYS A 39 4.01 -11.22 -7.51
N LEU A 40 2.76 -11.62 -7.36
CA LEU A 40 2.26 -12.33 -6.18
C LEU A 40 2.38 -13.86 -6.27
N GLY A 41 2.78 -14.39 -7.42
CA GLY A 41 2.77 -15.84 -7.66
C GLY A 41 1.37 -16.45 -7.56
N MET A 42 0.35 -15.71 -8.01
CA MET A 42 -1.05 -16.12 -7.92
C MET A 42 -1.62 -16.46 -9.30
N PRO A 43 -2.59 -17.37 -9.38
CA PRO A 43 -3.35 -17.58 -10.62
C PRO A 43 -4.11 -16.30 -11.01
N ASN A 44 -4.16 -15.99 -12.31
CA ASN A 44 -4.85 -14.82 -12.85
C ASN A 44 -6.32 -14.69 -12.39
N TYR A 45 -7.04 -15.80 -12.30
CA TYR A 45 -8.45 -15.80 -11.86
C TYR A 45 -8.59 -15.37 -10.38
N SER A 46 -7.63 -15.76 -9.53
CA SER A 46 -7.62 -15.37 -8.12
C SER A 46 -7.42 -13.85 -7.97
N VAL A 47 -6.46 -13.29 -8.71
CA VAL A 47 -6.25 -11.83 -8.73
C VAL A 47 -7.50 -11.11 -9.24
N GLN A 48 -8.16 -11.65 -10.28
CA GLN A 48 -9.41 -11.08 -10.78
C GLN A 48 -10.51 -11.04 -9.71
N LEU A 49 -10.67 -12.10 -8.92
CA LEU A 49 -11.65 -12.14 -7.83
C LEU A 49 -11.37 -11.06 -6.77
N TYR A 50 -10.09 -10.88 -6.39
CA TYR A 50 -9.71 -9.82 -5.44
C TYR A 50 -9.96 -8.44 -6.02
N LEU A 51 -9.55 -8.18 -7.27
CA LEU A 51 -9.80 -6.91 -7.95
C LEU A 51 -11.30 -6.59 -8.02
N GLN A 52 -12.15 -7.55 -8.41
CA GLN A 52 -13.60 -7.36 -8.44
C GLN A 52 -14.19 -7.01 -7.06
N ARG A 53 -13.71 -7.65 -6.00
CA ARG A 53 -14.11 -7.34 -4.62
C ARG A 53 -13.65 -5.96 -4.21
N LEU A 54 -12.42 -5.56 -4.53
CA LEU A 54 -11.88 -4.23 -4.25
C LEU A 54 -12.61 -3.13 -5.03
N ILE A 55 -13.01 -3.39 -6.27
CA ILE A 55 -13.87 -2.50 -7.07
C ILE A 55 -15.24 -2.35 -6.41
N LYS A 56 -15.86 -3.45 -5.99
CA LYS A 56 -17.15 -3.44 -5.30
C LYS A 56 -17.09 -2.68 -3.95
N ALA A 57 -15.94 -2.77 -3.25
CA ALA A 57 -15.68 -2.02 -2.03
C ALA A 57 -15.34 -0.52 -2.29
N GLY A 58 -15.26 -0.09 -3.56
CA GLY A 58 -14.93 1.28 -3.92
C GLY A 58 -13.48 1.70 -3.62
N LEU A 59 -12.56 0.73 -3.52
CA LEU A 59 -11.13 0.97 -3.26
C LEU A 59 -10.32 1.00 -4.56
N VAL A 60 -10.76 0.30 -5.58
CA VAL A 60 -10.10 0.18 -6.88
C VAL A 60 -11.06 0.59 -7.99
N LYS A 61 -10.56 1.27 -9.00
CA LYS A 61 -11.26 1.54 -10.26
C LYS A 61 -10.63 0.73 -11.39
N GLU A 62 -11.47 0.34 -12.35
CA GLU A 62 -11.10 -0.37 -13.56
C GLU A 62 -11.29 0.57 -14.75
N GLU A 63 -10.32 0.62 -15.63
CA GLU A 63 -10.37 1.41 -16.86
C GLU A 63 -9.97 0.51 -18.04
N VAL A 64 -10.55 0.75 -19.22
CA VAL A 64 -10.11 0.09 -20.45
C VAL A 64 -8.86 0.83 -20.95
N SER A 65 -7.72 0.17 -20.91
CA SER A 65 -6.43 0.78 -21.27
C SER A 65 -6.12 0.67 -22.75
N ASN A 66 -6.49 -0.44 -23.39
CA ASN A 66 -6.19 -0.69 -24.80
C ASN A 66 -7.12 -1.74 -25.40
N ILE A 67 -7.18 -1.80 -26.75
CA ILE A 67 -7.83 -2.88 -27.52
C ILE A 67 -6.76 -3.47 -28.43
N GLN A 68 -6.13 -4.57 -28.01
CA GLN A 68 -5.20 -5.32 -28.84
C GLN A 68 -5.84 -6.60 -29.35
N ASN A 69 -5.77 -6.81 -30.68
CA ASN A 69 -6.30 -8.04 -31.33
C ASN A 69 -7.77 -8.37 -30.98
N GLY A 70 -8.61 -7.34 -30.75
CA GLY A 70 -10.01 -7.53 -30.37
C GLY A 70 -10.22 -7.92 -28.90
N GLN A 71 -9.18 -7.97 -28.08
CA GLN A 71 -9.26 -8.16 -26.63
C GLN A 71 -9.12 -6.83 -25.90
N LEU A 72 -10.04 -6.60 -24.95
CA LEU A 72 -10.02 -5.45 -24.05
C LEU A 72 -8.95 -5.66 -22.98
N GLU A 73 -7.89 -4.87 -23.03
CA GLU A 73 -6.97 -4.73 -21.91
C GLU A 73 -7.57 -3.81 -20.86
N ARG A 74 -7.55 -4.26 -19.62
CA ARG A 74 -8.06 -3.53 -18.46
C ARG A 74 -6.91 -3.16 -17.55
N SER A 75 -6.89 -1.89 -17.15
CA SER A 75 -5.99 -1.40 -16.12
C SER A 75 -6.76 -1.12 -14.84
N TYR A 76 -6.07 -1.25 -13.73
CA TYR A 76 -6.61 -1.08 -12.38
C TYR A 76 -5.79 -0.02 -11.65
N SER A 77 -6.45 0.81 -10.88
CA SER A 77 -5.79 1.82 -10.03
C SER A 77 -6.60 2.07 -8.77
N LEU A 78 -5.96 2.63 -7.77
CA LEU A 78 -6.63 3.01 -6.54
C LEU A 78 -7.56 4.21 -6.79
N VAL A 79 -8.72 4.24 -6.11
CA VAL A 79 -9.73 5.32 -6.25
C VAL A 79 -9.26 6.61 -5.59
N SER A 80 -8.48 6.52 -4.53
CA SER A 80 -7.92 7.63 -3.78
C SER A 80 -6.43 7.41 -3.54
N ASP A 81 -5.76 8.43 -2.99
CA ASP A 81 -4.36 8.24 -2.66
C ASP A 81 -4.16 7.19 -1.55
N GLU A 82 -2.95 6.70 -1.45
CA GLU A 82 -2.59 5.57 -0.59
C GLU A 82 -2.89 5.85 0.89
N ILE A 83 -2.70 7.09 1.32
CA ILE A 83 -2.93 7.52 2.71
C ILE A 83 -4.42 7.49 3.04
N GLU A 84 -5.27 7.93 2.11
CA GLU A 84 -6.72 7.93 2.31
C GLU A 84 -7.27 6.49 2.35
N ILE A 85 -6.75 5.60 1.50
CA ILE A 85 -7.11 4.18 1.53
C ILE A 85 -6.74 3.55 2.86
N MET A 86 -5.52 3.76 3.33
CA MET A 86 -5.09 3.27 4.65
C MET A 86 -5.96 3.84 5.76
N ASN A 87 -6.29 5.13 5.74
CA ASN A 87 -7.19 5.75 6.71
C ASN A 87 -8.62 5.20 6.66
N ARG A 88 -9.15 4.86 5.47
CA ARG A 88 -10.45 4.20 5.32
C ARG A 88 -10.47 2.81 5.93
N ILE A 89 -9.39 2.05 5.74
CA ILE A 89 -9.19 0.73 6.35
C ILE A 89 -9.27 0.81 7.88
N TYR A 90 -8.77 1.90 8.48
CA TYR A 90 -8.71 2.06 9.94
C TYR A 90 -9.94 2.75 10.57
N LYS A 91 -10.82 3.40 9.79
CA LYS A 91 -11.86 4.30 10.33
C LYS A 91 -13.22 3.69 10.69
N ASN A 92 -13.57 2.48 10.25
CA ASN A 92 -14.95 2.01 10.35
C ASN A 92 -15.17 0.93 11.42
N GLY A 93 -15.90 1.31 12.50
CA GLY A 93 -16.79 0.45 13.33
C GLY A 93 -16.27 -0.90 13.85
N MET A 94 -14.98 -1.12 13.85
CA MET A 94 -14.35 -2.41 14.15
C MET A 94 -14.17 -2.61 15.66
N SER A 95 -14.26 -3.87 16.08
CA SER A 95 -13.84 -4.27 17.44
C SER A 95 -12.34 -4.01 17.64
N GLU A 96 -11.92 -3.81 18.88
CA GLU A 96 -10.49 -3.59 19.21
C GLU A 96 -9.60 -4.77 18.74
N ALA A 97 -10.10 -6.01 18.81
CA ALA A 97 -9.38 -7.18 18.31
C ALA A 97 -9.14 -7.14 16.80
N GLU A 98 -10.11 -6.66 16.03
CA GLU A 98 -9.98 -6.49 14.57
C GLU A 98 -9.02 -5.36 14.20
N LYS A 99 -9.06 -4.24 14.96
CA LYS A 99 -8.09 -3.15 14.80
C LYS A 99 -6.67 -3.65 15.05
N MET A 100 -6.44 -4.37 16.15
CA MET A 100 -5.13 -4.94 16.48
C MET A 100 -4.64 -5.88 15.40
N ARG A 101 -5.49 -6.79 14.90
CA ARG A 101 -5.12 -7.70 13.82
C ARG A 101 -4.73 -6.96 12.54
N LYS A 102 -5.43 -5.88 12.17
CA LYS A 102 -5.08 -5.07 11.01
C LYS A 102 -3.75 -4.33 11.19
N VAL A 103 -3.53 -3.77 12.39
CA VAL A 103 -2.25 -3.13 12.72
C VAL A 103 -1.10 -4.14 12.59
N GLU A 104 -1.27 -5.36 13.10
CA GLU A 104 -0.27 -6.42 13.02
C GLU A 104 0.04 -6.81 11.56
N LEU A 105 -1.01 -7.02 10.73
CA LEU A 105 -0.83 -7.32 9.31
C LEU A 105 -0.13 -6.20 8.56
N SER A 106 -0.48 -4.94 8.84
CA SER A 106 0.18 -3.78 8.24
C SER A 106 1.63 -3.68 8.68
N ALA A 107 1.93 -3.93 9.95
CA ALA A 107 3.29 -3.94 10.47
C ALA A 107 4.13 -5.05 9.85
N GLN A 108 3.60 -6.27 9.71
CA GLN A 108 4.27 -7.36 9.02
C GLN A 108 4.57 -7.04 7.56
N HIS A 109 3.60 -6.43 6.86
CA HIS A 109 3.80 -6.05 5.47
C HIS A 109 4.88 -4.98 5.35
N PHE A 110 4.81 -3.92 6.16
CA PHE A 110 5.83 -2.87 6.20
C PHE A 110 7.23 -3.43 6.49
N ALA A 111 7.34 -4.37 7.46
CA ALA A 111 8.58 -5.05 7.78
C ALA A 111 9.13 -5.87 6.58
N ASN A 112 8.25 -6.55 5.84
CA ASN A 112 8.64 -7.32 4.66
C ASN A 112 9.11 -6.41 3.51
N MET A 113 8.40 -5.30 3.25
CA MET A 113 8.83 -4.32 2.25
C MET A 113 10.18 -3.71 2.61
N THR A 114 10.36 -3.29 3.86
CA THR A 114 11.64 -2.75 4.36
C THR A 114 12.77 -3.77 4.21
N ARG A 115 12.54 -5.04 4.57
CA ARG A 115 13.51 -6.12 4.40
C ARG A 115 13.91 -6.30 2.93
N ASN A 116 12.94 -6.27 2.02
CA ASN A 116 13.20 -6.40 0.59
C ASN A 116 13.96 -5.19 0.05
N ALA A 117 13.62 -3.97 0.47
CA ALA A 117 14.36 -2.77 0.10
C ALA A 117 15.82 -2.83 0.56
N ILE A 118 16.08 -3.25 1.80
CA ILE A 118 17.45 -3.43 2.33
C ILE A 118 18.22 -4.49 1.54
N LYS A 119 17.59 -5.61 1.17
CA LYS A 119 18.21 -6.61 0.29
C LYS A 119 18.58 -6.03 -1.07
N ASN A 120 17.69 -5.21 -1.65
CA ASN A 120 17.93 -4.57 -2.94
C ASN A 120 19.10 -3.57 -2.90
N VAL A 121 19.31 -2.87 -1.77
CA VAL A 121 20.49 -2.03 -1.56
C VAL A 121 21.77 -2.85 -1.67
N ASN A 122 21.83 -4.04 -1.05
CA ASN A 122 22.99 -4.92 -1.11
C ASN A 122 23.24 -5.48 -2.52
N LEU A 123 22.19 -5.67 -3.31
CA LEU A 123 22.30 -6.15 -4.70
C LEU A 123 22.68 -5.04 -5.68
N ASN A 124 22.38 -3.78 -5.35
CA ASN A 124 22.58 -2.62 -6.23
C ASN A 124 23.24 -1.46 -5.47
N PRO A 125 24.46 -1.65 -4.91
CA PRO A 125 25.08 -0.65 -4.03
C PRO A 125 25.43 0.66 -4.76
N GLN A 126 25.49 0.67 -6.09
CA GLN A 126 25.78 1.84 -6.91
C GLN A 126 24.56 2.77 -7.09
N LYS A 127 23.34 2.28 -6.84
CA LYS A 127 22.13 3.12 -6.94
C LYS A 127 21.98 3.99 -5.69
N PRO A 128 21.41 5.21 -5.82
CA PRO A 128 21.14 6.07 -4.67
C PRO A 128 20.31 5.34 -3.62
N HIS A 129 20.80 5.28 -2.40
CA HIS A 129 20.10 4.67 -1.29
C HIS A 129 20.43 5.39 0.04
N LYS A 130 19.53 5.25 1.01
CA LYS A 130 19.74 5.78 2.36
C LYS A 130 18.97 4.94 3.38
N ILE A 131 19.69 4.40 4.35
CA ILE A 131 19.08 3.71 5.49
C ILE A 131 19.42 4.52 6.73
N LYS A 132 18.41 5.02 7.44
CA LYS A 132 18.57 5.74 8.70
C LYS A 132 17.47 5.36 9.68
N MET A 133 17.85 5.24 10.93
CA MET A 133 16.95 5.08 12.06
C MET A 133 17.42 6.02 13.19
N TYR A 134 16.49 6.73 13.79
CA TYR A 134 16.75 7.58 14.93
C TYR A 134 15.75 7.27 16.04
N LEU A 135 16.25 7.21 17.26
CA LEU A 135 15.45 7.32 18.47
C LEU A 135 15.78 8.67 19.09
N MET A 136 14.80 9.53 19.23
CA MET A 136 15.03 10.89 19.75
C MET A 136 13.96 11.25 20.79
N LYS A 137 14.38 12.01 21.79
CA LYS A 137 13.46 12.67 22.71
C LYS A 137 13.20 14.09 22.16
N ALA A 138 11.97 14.40 21.86
CA ALA A 138 11.57 15.68 21.28
C ALA A 138 10.23 16.17 21.87
N LYS A 139 9.96 17.45 21.76
CA LYS A 139 8.65 18.00 22.11
C LYS A 139 7.63 17.62 21.04
N LYS A 140 6.36 17.56 21.44
CA LYS A 140 5.26 17.23 20.52
C LYS A 140 5.18 18.22 19.35
N GLU A 141 5.32 19.52 19.64
CA GLU A 141 5.25 20.59 18.64
C GLU A 141 6.34 20.46 17.58
N ASP A 142 7.56 20.06 17.99
CA ASP A 142 8.68 19.83 17.07
C ASP A 142 8.38 18.63 16.16
N MET A 143 7.75 17.57 16.70
CA MET A 143 7.39 16.40 15.91
C MET A 143 6.22 16.66 14.96
N GLU A 144 5.25 17.50 15.33
CA GLU A 144 4.19 17.95 14.44
C GLU A 144 4.74 18.80 13.29
N SER A 145 5.75 19.63 13.54
CA SER A 145 6.46 20.38 12.51
C SER A 145 7.23 19.44 11.57
N PHE A 146 7.96 18.49 12.13
CA PHE A 146 8.71 17.51 11.37
C PHE A 146 7.80 16.64 10.49
N GLN A 147 6.62 16.22 10.99
CA GLN A 147 5.63 15.50 10.20
C GLN A 147 5.20 16.30 8.97
N LYS A 148 4.90 17.60 9.13
CA LYS A 148 4.53 18.46 8.01
C LYS A 148 5.64 18.59 6.97
N GLU A 149 6.90 18.65 7.41
CA GLU A 149 8.05 18.69 6.49
C GLU A 149 8.19 17.39 5.71
N ILE A 150 8.00 16.24 6.36
CA ILE A 150 7.97 14.94 5.68
C ILE A 150 6.85 14.91 4.64
N ASP A 151 5.64 15.31 4.98
CA ASP A 151 4.49 15.32 4.06
C ASP A 151 4.77 16.23 2.84
N LEU A 152 5.39 17.39 3.04
CA LEU A 152 5.80 18.26 1.94
C LEU A 152 6.89 17.62 1.07
N LEU A 153 7.82 16.90 1.67
CA LEU A 153 8.87 16.20 0.96
C LEU A 153 8.28 15.08 0.07
N PHE A 154 7.39 14.26 0.63
CA PHE A 154 6.68 13.23 -0.14
C PHE A 154 5.91 13.85 -1.31
N LYS A 155 5.13 14.89 -1.05
CA LYS A 155 4.36 15.59 -2.08
C LYS A 155 5.24 16.14 -3.20
N LYS A 156 6.40 16.73 -2.85
CA LYS A 156 7.37 17.25 -3.81
C LYS A 156 7.91 16.15 -4.72
N TYR A 157 8.31 15.00 -4.14
CA TYR A 157 8.93 13.93 -4.93
C TYR A 157 7.91 13.07 -5.67
N LYS A 158 6.67 12.98 -5.20
CA LYS A 158 5.57 12.40 -5.98
C LYS A 158 5.28 13.21 -7.26
N ALA A 159 5.48 14.52 -7.24
CA ALA A 159 5.28 15.40 -8.40
C ALA A 159 6.37 15.26 -9.49
N VAL A 160 7.50 14.63 -9.18
CA VAL A 160 8.58 14.36 -10.16
C VAL A 160 8.63 12.88 -10.57
N GLU A 161 7.58 12.14 -10.29
CA GLU A 161 7.44 10.76 -10.71
C GLU A 161 7.44 10.67 -12.24
N ASP A 162 8.27 9.78 -12.77
CA ASP A 162 8.37 9.47 -14.19
C ASP A 162 8.08 7.97 -14.38
N LEU A 163 6.94 7.66 -14.97
CA LEU A 163 6.48 6.30 -15.22
C LEU A 163 7.30 5.57 -16.29
N ASP A 164 8.05 6.30 -17.11
CA ASP A 164 8.94 5.74 -18.14
C ASP A 164 10.36 5.49 -17.59
N ALA A 165 10.64 5.88 -16.34
CA ALA A 165 11.91 5.62 -15.70
C ALA A 165 12.13 4.12 -15.49
N THR A 166 13.36 3.66 -15.70
CA THR A 166 13.75 2.25 -15.58
C THR A 166 13.89 1.78 -14.13
N ASP A 167 14.11 2.71 -13.20
CA ASP A 167 14.39 2.41 -11.81
C ASP A 167 13.26 2.84 -10.90
N THR A 168 12.77 1.91 -10.09
CA THR A 168 11.78 2.19 -9.04
C THR A 168 12.48 2.31 -7.69
N TYR A 169 12.17 3.38 -6.96
CA TYR A 169 12.64 3.63 -5.60
C TYR A 169 11.50 3.55 -4.60
N SER A 170 11.73 2.91 -3.47
CA SER A 170 10.79 2.88 -2.35
C SER A 170 11.28 3.78 -1.21
N LEU A 171 10.38 4.59 -0.65
CA LEU A 171 10.64 5.42 0.50
C LEU A 171 9.67 5.02 1.62
N PHE A 172 10.21 4.59 2.77
CA PHE A 172 9.46 4.24 3.96
C PHE A 172 9.73 5.24 5.05
N SER A 173 8.68 5.73 5.70
CA SER A 173 8.79 6.60 6.86
C SER A 173 7.79 6.17 7.92
N VAL A 174 8.27 6.00 9.15
CA VAL A 174 7.43 5.79 10.33
C VAL A 174 7.85 6.81 11.38
N LEU A 175 6.91 7.69 11.75
CA LEU A 175 7.02 8.58 12.89
C LEU A 175 5.96 8.18 13.91
N ALA A 176 6.37 7.61 15.02
CA ALA A 176 5.47 7.13 16.05
C ALA A 176 6.10 7.29 17.44
N PRO A 177 5.30 7.43 18.50
CA PRO A 177 5.79 7.24 19.86
C PRO A 177 6.45 5.87 19.99
N TYR A 178 7.56 5.81 20.69
CA TYR A 178 8.27 4.56 20.94
C TYR A 178 8.47 4.40 22.45
N GLU A 179 7.85 3.39 23.01
CA GLU A 179 8.04 2.98 24.40
C GLU A 179 9.06 1.83 24.40
N MET A 180 10.17 2.04 25.12
CA MET A 180 11.12 0.96 25.34
C MET A 180 10.54 0.02 26.36
N GLU A 181 10.43 -1.26 26.02
CA GLU A 181 10.12 -2.31 27.00
C GLU A 181 11.22 -2.33 28.05
N GLU A 182 10.84 -2.25 29.33
CA GLU A 182 11.76 -2.34 30.48
C GLU A 182 12.29 -3.77 30.66
#